data_40abe5fe46ed02eadb0904ae8d442e58
#
_entry.id   40abe5fe46ed02eadb0904ae8d442e58
#
_cell.length_a   1.000
_cell.length_b   1.000
_cell.length_c   1.000
_cell.angle_alpha   90.00
_cell.angle_beta   90.00
_cell.angle_gamma   90.00
#
_symmetry.space_group_name_H-M   'P 1'
#
loop_
_entity.id
_entity.type
_entity.pdbx_description
1 polymer ?
#
loop_
_entity_poly.entity_id
_entity_poly.type
_entity_poly.pdbx_seq_one_letter_code
_entity_poly.pdbx_strand_id
1 'polypeptide(L)'
;DGEGAALVRWFLENNMTVLGHEVLARDGKRSKRLGLARVSNEAILSEKSIGLAIKWFEEGGSAPLILKANRVSSVHRNVQLDLVVVPIREGSTITGLSITAGLWTSAALATAPDRIPVLRTHLSTLMERFGFDPSGHAGKAMTHVLTSLPHDLLVSLKLAELERVTLTAMSLTDRPRPKLLAIRSPLGRHLYIFVWLPRDDVSTGMRKQIEDMLTATTGGGLLGWSISLEDGGIALLRYTLDLPDRDQKVDEAQLDDKLELMVRGWEPAVEASLARLTDEKRAAAMIVRYGA
;
A
#
# COMPACT_ATOMS: atom_id res chain seq x y z
N ASP A 1 -3.51 4.29 24.52
CA ASP A 1 -2.92 4.24 23.17
C ASP A 1 -1.66 5.08 23.02
N GLY A 2 -0.55 4.60 23.59
CA GLY A 2 0.72 5.31 23.54
C GLY A 2 1.25 5.56 22.13
N GLU A 3 1.22 4.54 21.22
CA GLU A 3 1.85 4.62 19.92
C GLU A 3 1.09 5.49 18.92
N GLY A 4 -0.24 5.48 18.91
CA GLY A 4 -1.02 6.37 18.04
C GLY A 4 -0.83 7.84 18.40
N ALA A 5 -0.82 8.17 19.70
CA ALA A 5 -0.52 9.52 20.17
C ALA A 5 0.94 9.90 19.87
N ALA A 6 1.87 8.96 19.99
CA ALA A 6 3.27 9.18 19.64
C ALA A 6 3.43 9.47 18.12
N LEU A 7 2.68 8.76 17.25
CA LEU A 7 2.68 9.01 15.81
C LEU A 7 2.17 10.43 15.47
N VAL A 8 1.10 10.88 16.12
CA VAL A 8 0.59 12.25 15.90
C VAL A 8 1.62 13.28 16.35
N ARG A 9 2.27 13.11 17.50
CA ARG A 9 3.34 14.01 17.96
C ARG A 9 4.53 14.00 16.98
N TRP A 10 4.92 12.82 16.52
CA TRP A 10 6.01 12.67 15.56
C TRP A 10 5.73 13.42 14.25
N PHE A 11 4.48 13.42 13.76
CA PHE A 11 4.10 14.25 12.62
C PHE A 11 4.26 15.75 12.91
N LEU A 12 3.94 16.20 14.12
CA LEU A 12 4.09 17.61 14.52
C LEU A 12 5.56 18.07 14.66
N GLU A 13 6.49 17.12 14.79
CA GLU A 13 7.95 17.35 14.86
C GLU A 13 8.60 17.49 13.47
N ASN A 14 7.93 18.14 12.53
CA ASN A 14 8.36 18.36 11.15
C ASN A 14 8.46 17.08 10.28
N ASN A 15 7.81 16.01 10.65
CA ASN A 15 7.75 14.78 9.85
C ASN A 15 6.59 14.78 8.85
N MET A 16 5.68 15.74 8.93
CA MET A 16 4.58 15.94 8.00
C MET A 16 4.43 17.43 7.62
N THR A 17 4.36 17.72 6.33
CA THR A 17 3.95 19.01 5.82
C THR A 17 2.43 19.06 5.80
N VAL A 18 1.83 19.76 6.75
CA VAL A 18 0.37 19.90 6.85
C VAL A 18 -0.12 20.89 5.78
N LEU A 19 -1.05 20.45 4.94
CA LEU A 19 -1.63 21.21 3.84
C LEU A 19 -3.07 21.61 4.10
N GLY A 20 -3.78 20.92 4.96
CA GLY A 20 -5.15 21.24 5.32
C GLY A 20 -5.62 20.53 6.58
N HIS A 21 -6.62 21.13 7.20
CA HIS A 21 -7.27 20.57 8.39
C HIS A 21 -8.73 20.94 8.43
N GLU A 22 -9.57 20.06 8.92
CA GLU A 22 -10.97 20.35 9.25
C GLU A 22 -11.48 19.43 10.35
N VAL A 23 -12.53 19.90 11.00
CA VAL A 23 -13.32 19.10 11.92
C VAL A 23 -14.67 18.85 11.29
N LEU A 24 -15.06 17.59 11.20
CA LEU A 24 -16.36 17.13 10.75
C LEU A 24 -17.17 16.62 11.92
N ALA A 25 -18.29 17.24 12.20
CA ALA A 25 -19.25 16.71 13.18
C ALA A 25 -19.99 15.51 12.57
N ARG A 26 -20.61 14.69 13.43
CA ARG A 26 -21.33 13.48 12.99
C ARG A 26 -22.49 13.78 12.03
N ASP A 27 -23.08 14.97 12.13
CA ASP A 27 -24.12 15.47 11.24
C ASP A 27 -23.59 16.03 9.89
N GLY A 28 -22.28 15.92 9.66
CA GLY A 28 -21.61 16.39 8.46
C GLY A 28 -21.22 17.87 8.50
N LYS A 29 -21.52 18.62 9.57
CA LYS A 29 -21.14 20.03 9.72
C LYS A 29 -19.63 20.17 9.77
N ARG A 30 -19.08 21.03 8.92
CA ARG A 30 -17.66 21.35 8.83
C ARG A 30 -17.30 22.55 9.69
N SER A 31 -16.21 22.45 10.44
CA SER A 31 -15.68 23.53 11.27
C SER A 31 -14.14 23.49 11.27
N LYS A 32 -13.50 24.50 11.89
CA LYS A 32 -12.04 24.63 12.04
C LYS A 32 -11.27 24.38 10.74
N ARG A 33 -11.78 24.89 9.63
CA ARG A 33 -11.22 24.67 8.28
C ARG A 33 -9.96 25.50 8.10
N LEU A 34 -8.85 24.85 7.76
CA LEU A 34 -7.54 25.45 7.51
C LEU A 34 -6.93 24.93 6.20
N GLY A 35 -6.08 25.73 5.57
CA GLY A 35 -5.37 25.35 4.34
C GLY A 35 -6.31 24.90 3.22
N LEU A 36 -6.05 23.75 2.62
CA LEU A 36 -6.84 23.18 1.52
C LEU A 36 -8.33 23.03 1.88
N ALA A 37 -8.65 22.70 3.13
CA ALA A 37 -10.04 22.56 3.57
C ALA A 37 -10.78 23.89 3.58
N ARG A 38 -10.07 25.01 3.76
CA ARG A 38 -10.66 26.36 3.78
C ARG A 38 -11.11 26.80 2.39
N VAL A 39 -10.35 26.47 1.35
CA VAL A 39 -10.63 26.88 -0.01
C VAL A 39 -11.51 25.88 -0.77
N SER A 40 -11.63 24.66 -0.29
CA SER A 40 -12.45 23.62 -0.92
C SER A 40 -13.90 23.67 -0.43
N ASN A 41 -14.85 23.64 -1.37
CA ASN A 41 -16.28 23.51 -1.05
C ASN A 41 -16.62 22.09 -0.54
N GLU A 42 -15.85 21.08 -0.95
CA GLU A 42 -16.03 19.70 -0.53
C GLU A 42 -15.19 19.38 0.71
N ALA A 43 -15.68 18.46 1.55
CA ALA A 43 -14.94 17.93 2.66
C ALA A 43 -13.71 17.13 2.19
N ILE A 44 -12.67 17.03 3.04
CA ILE A 44 -11.48 16.25 2.76
C ILE A 44 -11.86 14.76 2.61
N LEU A 45 -12.77 14.26 3.46
CA LEU A 45 -13.36 12.93 3.34
C LEU A 45 -14.75 13.00 2.71
N SER A 46 -15.07 12.04 1.83
CA SER A 46 -16.44 11.88 1.33
C SER A 46 -17.39 11.46 2.45
N GLU A 47 -18.67 11.76 2.32
CA GLU A 47 -19.72 11.42 3.30
C GLU A 47 -19.71 9.92 3.65
N LYS A 48 -19.60 9.05 2.64
CA LYS A 48 -19.48 7.59 2.86
C LYS A 48 -18.23 7.24 3.68
N SER A 49 -17.10 7.91 3.46
CA SER A 49 -15.86 7.68 4.22
C SER A 49 -15.96 8.18 5.65
N ILE A 50 -16.71 9.25 5.91
CA ILE A 50 -16.97 9.75 7.27
C ILE A 50 -17.72 8.70 8.07
N GLY A 51 -18.82 8.16 7.55
CA GLY A 51 -19.60 7.10 8.21
C GLY A 51 -18.77 5.87 8.51
N LEU A 52 -17.94 5.44 7.55
CA LEU A 52 -17.05 4.28 7.74
C LEU A 52 -15.94 4.54 8.75
N ALA A 53 -15.38 5.75 8.80
CA ALA A 53 -14.37 6.11 9.80
C ALA A 53 -14.96 6.15 11.22
N ILE A 54 -16.16 6.70 11.37
CA ILE A 54 -16.87 6.68 12.66
C ILE A 54 -17.11 5.23 13.11
N LYS A 55 -17.65 4.38 12.22
CA LYS A 55 -17.85 2.96 12.48
C LYS A 55 -16.55 2.25 12.86
N TRP A 56 -15.45 2.52 12.17
CA TRP A 56 -14.13 1.99 12.49
C TRP A 56 -13.76 2.24 13.96
N PHE A 57 -13.94 3.47 14.44
CA PHE A 57 -13.61 3.83 15.81
C PHE A 57 -14.62 3.30 16.84
N GLU A 58 -15.90 3.16 16.47
CA GLU A 58 -16.93 2.55 17.31
C GLU A 58 -16.68 1.05 17.51
N GLU A 59 -16.14 0.38 16.51
CA GLU A 59 -15.75 -1.04 16.55
C GLU A 59 -14.38 -1.28 17.20
N GLY A 60 -13.77 -0.27 17.79
CA GLY A 60 -12.49 -0.38 18.50
C GLY A 60 -11.25 -0.23 17.62
N GLY A 61 -11.42 0.31 16.41
CA GLY A 61 -10.30 0.63 15.53
C GLY A 61 -9.32 1.61 16.18
N SER A 62 -8.03 1.41 15.89
CA SER A 62 -6.96 2.25 16.45
C SER A 62 -7.00 3.69 15.93
N ALA A 63 -6.62 4.63 16.78
CA ALA A 63 -6.41 6.03 16.42
C ALA A 63 -4.91 6.38 16.48
N PRO A 64 -4.39 7.20 15.54
CA PRO A 64 -5.10 7.74 14.37
C PRO A 64 -5.39 6.68 13.29
N LEU A 65 -6.45 6.88 12.52
CA LEU A 65 -6.68 6.15 11.28
C LEU A 65 -5.94 6.89 10.16
N ILE A 66 -5.00 6.21 9.52
CA ILE A 66 -4.21 6.77 8.41
C ILE A 66 -4.81 6.30 7.10
N LEU A 67 -5.08 7.24 6.19
CA LEU A 67 -5.67 6.99 4.89
C LEU A 67 -4.91 7.73 3.79
N LYS A 68 -5.06 7.28 2.55
CA LYS A 68 -4.70 8.06 1.35
C LYS A 68 -5.93 8.76 0.80
N ALA A 69 -5.78 10.03 0.40
CA ALA A 69 -6.84 10.76 -0.28
C ALA A 69 -6.89 10.38 -1.76
N ASN A 70 -8.06 10.57 -2.41
CA ASN A 70 -8.15 10.49 -3.87
C ASN A 70 -7.56 11.73 -4.57
N ARG A 71 -7.22 12.74 -3.79
CA ARG A 71 -6.64 13.97 -4.32
C ARG A 71 -5.13 13.83 -4.35
N VAL A 72 -4.56 14.15 -5.51
CA VAL A 72 -3.13 14.28 -5.70
C VAL A 72 -2.75 15.73 -5.33
N SER A 73 -1.68 15.88 -4.57
CA SER A 73 -1.15 17.21 -4.26
C SER A 73 -0.60 17.85 -5.52
N SER A 74 -0.97 19.10 -5.77
CA SER A 74 -0.33 19.97 -6.75
C SER A 74 0.80 20.80 -6.14
N VAL A 75 1.03 20.65 -4.83
CA VAL A 75 2.02 21.40 -4.04
C VAL A 75 3.14 20.43 -3.64
N HIS A 76 4.38 20.81 -3.83
CA HIS A 76 5.61 20.08 -3.55
C HIS A 76 5.84 18.82 -4.40
N ARG A 77 4.97 17.83 -4.35
CA ARG A 77 5.08 16.55 -5.07
C ARG A 77 3.73 16.12 -5.60
N ASN A 78 3.71 15.56 -6.79
CA ASN A 78 2.50 15.03 -7.42
C ASN A 78 2.19 13.62 -6.87
N VAL A 79 1.82 13.56 -5.59
CA VAL A 79 1.49 12.31 -4.87
C VAL A 79 0.19 12.48 -4.11
N GLN A 80 -0.46 11.35 -3.79
CA GLN A 80 -1.67 11.37 -2.97
C GLN A 80 -1.39 11.95 -1.58
N LEU A 81 -2.34 12.75 -1.07
CA LEU A 81 -2.29 13.27 0.28
C LEU A 81 -2.49 12.16 1.31
N ASP A 82 -1.74 12.25 2.39
CA ASP A 82 -1.97 11.46 3.59
C ASP A 82 -3.01 12.14 4.48
N LEU A 83 -3.97 11.35 4.97
CA LEU A 83 -5.01 11.82 5.89
C LEU A 83 -4.79 11.17 7.25
N VAL A 84 -4.66 12.00 8.25
CA VAL A 84 -4.60 11.59 9.66
C VAL A 84 -5.97 11.88 10.27
N VAL A 85 -6.73 10.85 10.60
CA VAL A 85 -8.09 10.94 11.11
C VAL A 85 -8.11 10.54 12.57
N VAL A 86 -8.62 11.43 13.43
CA VAL A 86 -8.71 11.23 14.88
C VAL A 86 -10.16 11.42 15.33
N PRO A 87 -10.74 10.51 16.12
CA PRO A 87 -12.10 10.68 16.62
C PRO A 87 -12.18 11.77 17.67
N ILE A 88 -13.22 12.58 17.60
CA ILE A 88 -13.59 13.52 18.66
C ILE A 88 -14.66 12.84 19.53
N ARG A 89 -14.43 12.79 20.83
CA ARG A 89 -15.30 12.08 21.78
C ARG A 89 -15.85 13.00 22.83
N GLU A 90 -17.10 12.77 23.19
CA GLU A 90 -17.72 13.27 24.42
C GLU A 90 -18.10 12.05 25.26
N GLY A 91 -17.33 11.79 26.31
CA GLY A 91 -17.40 10.52 27.03
C GLY A 91 -17.04 9.34 26.16
N SER A 92 -17.93 8.37 26.01
CA SER A 92 -17.76 7.20 25.13
C SER A 92 -18.24 7.44 23.69
N THR A 93 -19.00 8.52 23.46
CA THR A 93 -19.65 8.78 22.16
C THR A 93 -18.72 9.54 21.23
N ILE A 94 -18.64 9.10 19.96
CA ILE A 94 -17.93 9.82 18.92
C ILE A 94 -18.86 10.89 18.36
N THR A 95 -18.50 12.17 18.54
CA THR A 95 -19.28 13.32 18.09
C THR A 95 -18.78 13.89 16.76
N GLY A 96 -17.57 13.50 16.34
CA GLY A 96 -17.00 13.96 15.10
C GLY A 96 -15.61 13.39 14.82
N LEU A 97 -15.01 13.89 13.76
CA LEU A 97 -13.66 13.54 13.31
C LEU A 97 -12.81 14.79 13.13
N SER A 98 -11.58 14.75 13.60
CA SER A 98 -10.53 15.70 13.28
C SER A 98 -9.71 15.12 12.15
N ILE A 99 -9.62 15.82 11.01
CA ILE A 99 -8.97 15.33 9.80
C ILE A 99 -7.88 16.31 9.40
N THR A 100 -6.66 15.81 9.33
CA THR A 100 -5.49 16.56 8.88
C THR A 100 -4.98 15.93 7.58
N ALA A 101 -4.81 16.74 6.55
CA ALA A 101 -4.26 16.35 5.26
C ALA A 101 -2.85 16.91 5.08
N GLY A 102 -1.92 16.10 4.61
CA GLY A 102 -0.56 16.54 4.39
C GLY A 102 0.27 15.53 3.60
N LEU A 103 1.57 15.76 3.61
CA LEU A 103 2.56 14.89 2.97
C LEU A 103 3.69 14.60 3.96
N TRP A 104 4.16 13.37 4.00
CA TRP A 104 5.37 13.02 4.73
C TRP A 104 6.56 13.79 4.15
N THR A 105 7.41 14.32 5.02
CA THR A 105 8.64 14.97 4.59
C THR A 105 9.65 13.94 4.08
N SER A 106 10.64 14.39 3.31
CA SER A 106 11.70 13.48 2.84
C SER A 106 12.49 12.89 4.00
N ALA A 107 12.70 13.66 5.07
CA ALA A 107 13.33 13.18 6.30
C ALA A 107 12.51 12.08 6.96
N ALA A 108 11.18 12.25 7.05
CA ALA A 108 10.27 11.25 7.59
C ALA A 108 10.28 9.95 6.77
N LEU A 109 10.27 10.05 5.45
CA LEU A 109 10.34 8.88 4.56
C LEU A 109 11.69 8.14 4.64
N ALA A 110 12.76 8.83 5.02
CA ALA A 110 14.09 8.24 5.21
C ALA A 110 14.36 7.78 6.66
N THR A 111 13.40 7.99 7.58
CA THR A 111 13.54 7.58 8.99
C THR A 111 13.47 6.06 9.09
N ALA A 112 14.38 5.45 9.84
CA ALA A 112 14.38 4.00 10.06
C ALA A 112 13.08 3.52 10.74
N PRO A 113 12.54 2.34 10.37
CA PRO A 113 11.25 1.82 10.86
C PRO A 113 11.16 1.72 12.39
N ASP A 114 12.26 1.42 13.07
CA ASP A 114 12.38 1.32 14.52
C ASP A 114 12.24 2.67 15.25
N ARG A 115 12.29 3.79 14.51
CA ARG A 115 12.09 5.15 15.02
C ARG A 115 10.73 5.75 14.70
N ILE A 116 9.94 5.08 13.84
CA ILE A 116 8.61 5.56 13.46
C ILE A 116 7.59 4.93 14.42
N PRO A 117 6.85 5.74 15.20
CA PRO A 117 5.79 5.21 16.06
C PRO A 117 4.80 4.36 15.26
N VAL A 118 4.22 3.34 15.89
CA VAL A 118 3.43 2.27 15.28
C VAL A 118 4.30 1.27 14.52
N LEU A 119 5.15 1.69 13.56
CA LEU A 119 6.01 0.74 12.83
C LEU A 119 7.03 0.07 13.74
N ARG A 120 7.62 0.80 14.69
CA ARG A 120 8.57 0.23 15.65
C ARG A 120 7.94 -0.88 16.49
N THR A 121 6.68 -0.70 16.90
CA THR A 121 5.94 -1.72 17.65
C THR A 121 5.59 -2.91 16.77
N HIS A 122 5.16 -2.68 15.54
CA HIS A 122 4.92 -3.75 14.58
C HIS A 122 6.20 -4.56 14.29
N LEU A 123 7.33 -3.87 14.08
CA LEU A 123 8.63 -4.50 13.84
C LEU A 123 9.05 -5.38 15.02
N SER A 124 8.98 -4.86 16.27
CA SER A 124 9.33 -5.66 17.46
C SER A 124 8.41 -6.86 17.62
N THR A 125 7.10 -6.68 17.40
CA THR A 125 6.13 -7.77 17.49
C THR A 125 6.38 -8.85 16.43
N LEU A 126 6.75 -8.48 15.20
CA LEU A 126 7.11 -9.45 14.17
C LEU A 126 8.41 -10.20 14.51
N MET A 127 9.44 -9.48 15.00
CA MET A 127 10.69 -10.12 15.44
C MET A 127 10.46 -11.12 16.56
N GLU A 128 9.68 -10.75 17.58
CA GLU A 128 9.31 -11.66 18.68
C GLU A 128 8.54 -12.87 18.19
N ARG A 129 7.54 -12.65 17.31
CA ARG A 129 6.71 -13.75 16.75
C ARG A 129 7.52 -14.78 15.98
N PHE A 130 8.55 -14.35 15.24
CA PHE A 130 9.42 -15.24 14.46
C PHE A 130 10.67 -15.69 15.22
N GLY A 131 10.87 -15.22 16.43
CA GLY A 131 12.07 -15.53 17.23
C GLY A 131 13.34 -14.96 16.60
N PHE A 132 13.24 -13.84 15.88
CA PHE A 132 14.40 -13.21 15.25
C PHE A 132 15.12 -12.32 16.26
N ASP A 133 16.42 -12.57 16.46
CA ASP A 133 17.29 -11.65 17.17
C ASP A 133 17.50 -10.38 16.31
N PRO A 134 17.19 -9.16 16.82
CA PRO A 134 17.38 -7.91 16.08
C PRO A 134 18.82 -7.71 15.60
N SER A 135 19.81 -8.23 16.32
CA SER A 135 21.24 -8.18 15.95
C SER A 135 21.67 -9.30 15.00
N GLY A 136 20.84 -10.33 14.87
CA GLY A 136 21.06 -11.49 14.02
C GLY A 136 20.82 -11.22 12.54
N HIS A 137 21.16 -12.17 11.69
CA HIS A 137 21.01 -12.03 10.23
C HIS A 137 19.53 -11.83 9.82
N ALA A 138 18.62 -12.65 10.33
CA ALA A 138 17.19 -12.56 9.98
C ALA A 138 16.53 -11.26 10.49
N GLY A 139 16.87 -10.81 11.70
CA GLY A 139 16.38 -9.55 12.24
C GLY A 139 16.87 -8.33 11.43
N LYS A 140 18.14 -8.32 11.05
CA LYS A 140 18.71 -7.28 10.18
C LYS A 140 18.07 -7.30 8.78
N ALA A 141 17.84 -8.49 8.20
CA ALA A 141 17.17 -8.62 6.91
C ALA A 141 15.73 -8.09 6.97
N MET A 142 14.98 -8.39 8.03
CA MET A 142 13.63 -7.87 8.24
C MET A 142 13.62 -6.34 8.35
N THR A 143 14.52 -5.77 9.16
CA THR A 143 14.66 -4.31 9.30
C THR A 143 15.02 -3.66 7.98
N HIS A 144 15.93 -4.27 7.22
CA HIS A 144 16.37 -3.77 5.91
C HIS A 144 15.21 -3.75 4.91
N VAL A 145 14.45 -4.84 4.82
CA VAL A 145 13.26 -4.90 3.95
C VAL A 145 12.24 -3.84 4.32
N LEU A 146 11.93 -3.66 5.61
CA LEU A 146 11.01 -2.60 6.04
C LEU A 146 11.53 -1.19 5.75
N THR A 147 12.85 -0.98 5.77
CA THR A 147 13.46 0.30 5.43
C THR A 147 13.28 0.65 3.95
N SER A 148 13.28 -0.33 3.07
CA SER A 148 13.09 -0.13 1.62
C SER A 148 11.62 0.07 1.22
N LEU A 149 10.69 -0.34 2.06
CA LEU A 149 9.25 -0.22 1.80
C LEU A 149 8.71 1.19 2.14
N PRO A 150 7.57 1.61 1.56
CA PRO A 150 7.02 2.97 1.75
C PRO A 150 6.39 3.14 3.14
N HIS A 151 7.09 3.78 4.05
CA HIS A 151 6.65 3.94 5.44
C HIS A 151 5.31 4.66 5.59
N ASP A 152 5.03 5.63 4.73
CA ASP A 152 3.75 6.36 4.68
C ASP A 152 2.55 5.45 4.36
N LEU A 153 2.80 4.34 3.69
CA LEU A 153 1.79 3.30 3.46
C LEU A 153 1.79 2.28 4.59
N LEU A 154 2.97 1.84 5.04
CA LEU A 154 3.11 0.77 6.04
C LEU A 154 2.43 1.11 7.37
N VAL A 155 2.45 2.38 7.81
CA VAL A 155 1.77 2.81 9.04
C VAL A 155 0.25 2.65 9.00
N SER A 156 -0.34 2.53 7.81
CA SER A 156 -1.78 2.30 7.62
C SER A 156 -2.17 0.83 7.63
N LEU A 157 -1.19 -0.08 7.52
CA LEU A 157 -1.43 -1.52 7.42
C LEU A 157 -1.66 -2.14 8.81
N LYS A 158 -2.53 -3.14 8.86
CA LYS A 158 -2.65 -4.01 10.02
C LYS A 158 -1.39 -4.88 10.15
N LEU A 159 -1.10 -5.33 11.37
CA LEU A 159 0.07 -6.19 11.62
C LEU A 159 0.14 -7.41 10.70
N ALA A 160 -0.99 -8.09 10.45
CA ALA A 160 -1.03 -9.26 9.57
C ALA A 160 -0.75 -8.90 8.08
N GLU A 161 -1.16 -7.72 7.63
CA GLU A 161 -0.87 -7.23 6.29
C GLU A 161 0.61 -6.87 6.15
N LEU A 162 1.16 -6.18 7.16
CA LEU A 162 2.58 -5.85 7.22
C LEU A 162 3.45 -7.11 7.24
N GLU A 163 3.05 -8.13 8.03
CA GLU A 163 3.69 -9.44 8.05
C GLU A 163 3.78 -10.07 6.66
N ARG A 164 2.66 -10.10 5.94
CA ARG A 164 2.60 -10.63 4.57
C ARG A 164 3.55 -9.91 3.62
N VAL A 165 3.53 -8.58 3.61
CA VAL A 165 4.41 -7.76 2.77
C VAL A 165 5.88 -8.02 3.11
N THR A 166 6.22 -8.00 4.40
CA THR A 166 7.60 -8.17 4.88
C THR A 166 8.15 -9.54 4.53
N LEU A 167 7.41 -10.61 4.85
CA LEU A 167 7.85 -11.99 4.57
C LEU A 167 7.96 -12.26 3.06
N THR A 168 7.04 -11.71 2.27
CA THR A 168 7.12 -11.81 0.81
C THR A 168 8.40 -11.15 0.31
N ALA A 169 8.66 -9.90 0.68
CA ALA A 169 9.86 -9.19 0.25
C ALA A 169 11.14 -9.92 0.70
N MET A 170 11.21 -10.41 1.94
CA MET A 170 12.35 -11.22 2.44
C MET A 170 12.56 -12.49 1.58
N SER A 171 11.49 -13.20 1.23
CA SER A 171 11.58 -14.43 0.43
C SER A 171 12.10 -14.19 -0.99
N LEU A 172 11.97 -12.98 -1.50
CA LEU A 172 12.38 -12.59 -2.85
C LEU A 172 13.81 -12.08 -2.93
N THR A 173 14.41 -11.69 -1.80
CA THR A 173 15.81 -11.22 -1.76
C THR A 173 16.77 -12.30 -2.22
N ASP A 174 16.57 -13.55 -1.79
CA ASP A 174 17.46 -14.67 -2.14
C ASP A 174 17.05 -15.33 -3.47
N ARG A 175 15.79 -15.24 -3.85
CA ARG A 175 15.23 -15.88 -5.06
C ARG A 175 14.31 -14.90 -5.79
N PRO A 176 14.88 -13.98 -6.56
CA PRO A 176 14.10 -13.03 -7.36
C PRO A 176 13.14 -13.75 -8.31
N ARG A 177 11.86 -13.42 -8.21
CA ARG A 177 10.81 -13.93 -9.09
C ARG A 177 9.65 -12.93 -9.13
N PRO A 178 8.82 -12.96 -10.18
CA PRO A 178 7.59 -12.18 -10.18
C PRO A 178 6.71 -12.54 -8.98
N LYS A 179 6.17 -11.54 -8.31
CA LYS A 179 5.23 -11.72 -7.21
C LYS A 179 4.34 -10.50 -7.06
N LEU A 180 3.05 -10.74 -6.79
CA LEU A 180 2.07 -9.69 -6.55
C LEU A 180 1.39 -9.92 -5.19
N LEU A 181 1.24 -8.83 -4.43
CA LEU A 181 0.36 -8.75 -3.28
C LEU A 181 -0.63 -7.59 -3.47
N ALA A 182 -1.88 -7.82 -3.08
CA ALA A 182 -2.92 -6.82 -3.07
C ALA A 182 -3.45 -6.62 -1.65
N ILE A 183 -3.40 -5.38 -1.16
CA ILE A 183 -3.84 -5.02 0.19
C ILE A 183 -4.89 -3.93 0.09
N ARG A 184 -6.02 -4.14 0.75
CA ARG A 184 -7.10 -3.17 0.77
C ARG A 184 -6.86 -2.12 1.85
N SER A 185 -7.13 -0.86 1.51
CA SER A 185 -7.06 0.23 2.49
C SER A 185 -8.06 0.03 3.64
N PRO A 186 -7.83 0.64 4.83
CA PRO A 186 -8.67 0.42 6.00
C PRO A 186 -10.18 0.66 5.80
N LEU A 187 -10.55 1.61 4.95
CA LEU A 187 -11.96 1.89 4.61
C LEU A 187 -12.41 1.26 3.29
N GLY A 188 -11.64 0.34 2.73
CA GLY A 188 -12.00 -0.46 1.57
C GLY A 188 -11.96 0.24 0.20
N ARG A 189 -11.69 1.55 0.15
CA ARG A 189 -11.75 2.31 -1.11
C ARG A 189 -10.58 2.03 -2.03
N HIS A 190 -9.36 2.02 -1.50
CA HIS A 190 -8.16 1.85 -2.30
C HIS A 190 -7.66 0.41 -2.23
N LEU A 191 -7.05 -0.02 -3.32
CA LEU A 191 -6.29 -1.25 -3.40
C LEU A 191 -4.82 -0.87 -3.61
N TYR A 192 -3.98 -1.24 -2.65
CA TYR A 192 -2.53 -1.10 -2.72
C TYR A 192 -1.95 -2.38 -3.29
N ILE A 193 -1.24 -2.28 -4.40
CA ILE A 193 -0.66 -3.43 -5.08
C ILE A 193 0.85 -3.29 -5.08
N PHE A 194 1.51 -4.30 -4.56
CA PHE A 194 2.95 -4.48 -4.55
C PHE A 194 3.30 -5.52 -5.61
N VAL A 195 4.14 -5.16 -6.56
CA VAL A 195 4.60 -6.05 -7.63
C VAL A 195 6.11 -6.09 -7.60
N TRP A 196 6.65 -7.22 -7.23
CA TRP A 196 8.09 -7.48 -7.31
C TRP A 196 8.41 -8.16 -8.63
N LEU A 197 9.46 -7.67 -9.30
CA LEU A 197 9.98 -8.24 -10.54
C LEU A 197 11.50 -8.37 -10.45
N PRO A 198 12.09 -9.41 -11.06
CA PRO A 198 13.50 -9.37 -11.39
C PRO A 198 13.83 -8.08 -12.15
N ARG A 199 14.94 -7.45 -11.83
CA ARG A 199 15.30 -6.13 -12.36
C ARG A 199 15.37 -6.11 -13.89
N ASP A 200 15.81 -7.22 -14.49
CA ASP A 200 15.96 -7.34 -15.93
C ASP A 200 14.61 -7.42 -16.67
N ASP A 201 13.54 -7.81 -15.98
CA ASP A 201 12.17 -7.87 -16.52
C ASP A 201 11.46 -6.50 -16.47
N VAL A 202 12.07 -5.50 -15.85
CA VAL A 202 11.46 -4.17 -15.70
C VAL A 202 11.68 -3.34 -16.96
N SER A 203 10.58 -2.94 -17.57
CA SER A 203 10.56 -2.00 -18.69
C SER A 203 9.34 -1.10 -18.62
N THR A 204 9.34 -0.01 -19.38
CA THR A 204 8.15 0.85 -19.50
C THR A 204 6.97 0.07 -20.09
N GLY A 205 7.21 -0.84 -21.03
CA GLY A 205 6.20 -1.72 -21.60
C GLY A 205 5.60 -2.65 -20.55
N MET A 206 6.44 -3.37 -19.79
CA MET A 206 6.00 -4.27 -18.72
C MET A 206 5.19 -3.52 -17.66
N ARG A 207 5.68 -2.35 -17.20
CA ARG A 207 4.94 -1.51 -16.27
C ARG A 207 3.53 -1.18 -16.77
N LYS A 208 3.41 -0.81 -18.06
CA LYS A 208 2.12 -0.45 -18.66
C LYS A 208 1.21 -1.66 -18.80
N GLN A 209 1.74 -2.81 -19.22
CA GLN A 209 0.97 -4.06 -19.30
C GLN A 209 0.41 -4.48 -17.93
N ILE A 210 1.20 -4.33 -16.86
CA ILE A 210 0.74 -4.60 -15.49
C ILE A 210 -0.38 -3.63 -15.12
N GLU A 211 -0.23 -2.32 -15.37
CA GLU A 211 -1.27 -1.32 -15.14
C GLU A 211 -2.58 -1.69 -15.86
N ASP A 212 -2.50 -2.03 -17.13
CA ASP A 212 -3.65 -2.41 -17.94
C ASP A 212 -4.32 -3.71 -17.43
N MET A 213 -3.53 -4.70 -17.04
CA MET A 213 -4.01 -5.93 -16.43
C MET A 213 -4.74 -5.67 -15.09
N LEU A 214 -4.16 -4.84 -14.23
CA LEU A 214 -4.73 -4.49 -12.93
C LEU A 214 -6.06 -3.74 -13.09
N THR A 215 -6.09 -2.71 -13.93
CA THR A 215 -7.31 -1.91 -14.16
C THR A 215 -8.40 -2.71 -14.85
N ALA A 216 -8.07 -3.54 -15.83
CA ALA A 216 -9.03 -4.41 -16.52
C ALA A 216 -9.61 -5.49 -15.59
N THR A 217 -8.80 -6.06 -14.69
CA THR A 217 -9.25 -7.14 -13.80
C THR A 217 -10.07 -6.61 -12.62
N THR A 218 -9.71 -5.45 -12.07
CA THR A 218 -10.37 -4.90 -10.90
C THR A 218 -11.46 -3.88 -11.23
N GLY A 219 -11.49 -3.33 -12.44
CA GLY A 219 -12.33 -2.18 -12.80
C GLY A 219 -11.93 -0.90 -12.06
N GLY A 220 -10.83 -0.92 -11.32
CA GLY A 220 -10.34 0.22 -10.53
C GLY A 220 -9.61 1.25 -11.39
N GLY A 221 -9.75 2.53 -11.04
CA GLY A 221 -8.98 3.61 -11.65
C GLY A 221 -7.60 3.75 -11.03
N LEU A 222 -6.54 3.92 -11.84
CA LEU A 222 -5.20 4.18 -11.33
C LEU A 222 -5.13 5.58 -10.71
N LEU A 223 -4.74 5.65 -9.44
CA LEU A 223 -4.45 6.91 -8.74
C LEU A 223 -2.98 7.29 -8.77
N GLY A 224 -2.10 6.30 -8.84
CA GLY A 224 -0.68 6.53 -8.89
C GLY A 224 0.12 5.23 -8.89
N TRP A 225 1.37 5.35 -9.29
CA TRP A 225 2.34 4.27 -9.26
C TRP A 225 3.72 4.80 -8.90
N SER A 226 4.60 3.92 -8.45
CA SER A 226 6.01 4.22 -8.21
C SER A 226 6.84 2.97 -8.40
N ILE A 227 8.15 3.17 -8.55
CA ILE A 227 9.12 2.10 -8.65
C ILE A 227 10.29 2.38 -7.72
N SER A 228 10.78 1.36 -7.05
CA SER A 228 12.03 1.36 -6.32
C SER A 228 12.87 0.15 -6.73
N LEU A 229 14.18 0.34 -6.73
CA LEU A 229 15.12 -0.75 -6.95
C LEU A 229 15.58 -1.23 -5.57
N GLU A 230 15.35 -2.51 -5.33
CA GLU A 230 15.71 -3.17 -4.08
C GLU A 230 17.04 -3.92 -4.24
N ASP A 231 17.63 -4.31 -3.13
CA ASP A 231 18.79 -5.18 -3.15
C ASP A 231 18.44 -6.58 -3.69
N GLY A 232 19.45 -7.36 -4.11
CA GLY A 232 19.24 -8.70 -4.64
C GLY A 232 18.72 -8.77 -6.08
N GLY A 233 18.77 -7.65 -6.83
CA GLY A 233 18.35 -7.64 -8.24
C GLY A 233 16.84 -7.64 -8.44
N ILE A 234 16.09 -7.17 -7.45
CA ILE A 234 14.62 -7.03 -7.47
C ILE A 234 14.25 -5.55 -7.67
N ALA A 235 13.15 -5.33 -8.36
CA ALA A 235 12.46 -4.05 -8.39
C ALA A 235 11.07 -4.21 -7.78
N LEU A 236 10.65 -3.22 -7.01
CA LEU A 236 9.30 -3.11 -6.46
C LEU A 236 8.53 -2.02 -7.20
N LEU A 237 7.49 -2.41 -7.94
CA LEU A 237 6.49 -1.50 -8.48
C LEU A 237 5.30 -1.48 -7.52
N ARG A 238 4.77 -0.28 -7.28
CA ARG A 238 3.60 -0.08 -6.42
C ARG A 238 2.53 0.64 -7.21
N TYR A 239 1.31 0.15 -7.11
CA TYR A 239 0.14 0.79 -7.72
C TYR A 239 -0.91 1.05 -6.65
N THR A 240 -1.59 2.17 -6.77
CA THR A 240 -2.78 2.48 -5.96
C THR A 240 -3.96 2.64 -6.88
N LEU A 241 -4.98 1.80 -6.69
CA LEU A 241 -6.22 1.84 -7.46
C LEU A 241 -7.38 2.36 -6.60
N ASP A 242 -8.24 3.18 -7.19
CA ASP A 242 -9.55 3.54 -6.64
C ASP A 242 -10.58 2.52 -7.12
N LEU A 243 -11.10 1.72 -6.21
CA LEU A 243 -12.05 0.67 -6.56
C LEU A 243 -13.46 1.25 -6.74
N PRO A 244 -14.22 0.81 -7.76
CA PRO A 244 -15.59 1.25 -7.98
C PRO A 244 -16.52 0.83 -6.84
N ASP A 245 -16.26 -0.33 -6.25
CA ASP A 245 -16.98 -0.84 -5.09
C ASP A 245 -16.02 -1.23 -3.96
N ARG A 246 -16.30 -0.72 -2.76
CA ARG A 246 -15.48 -0.99 -1.56
C ARG A 246 -15.60 -2.43 -1.08
N ASP A 247 -16.68 -3.10 -1.39
CA ASP A 247 -16.95 -4.48 -0.98
C ASP A 247 -16.59 -5.50 -2.07
N GLN A 248 -16.15 -5.02 -3.25
CA GLN A 248 -15.71 -5.86 -4.35
C GLN A 248 -14.62 -6.84 -3.89
N LYS A 249 -14.81 -8.11 -4.17
CA LYS A 249 -13.78 -9.13 -3.95
C LYS A 249 -12.71 -9.03 -5.05
N VAL A 250 -11.46 -8.97 -4.63
CA VAL A 250 -10.30 -9.01 -5.52
C VAL A 250 -9.61 -10.35 -5.31
N ASP A 251 -9.48 -11.11 -6.38
CA ASP A 251 -8.74 -12.38 -6.38
C ASP A 251 -7.25 -12.10 -6.60
N GLU A 252 -6.51 -12.05 -5.49
CA GLU A 252 -5.07 -11.81 -5.49
C GLU A 252 -4.31 -12.93 -6.22
N ALA A 253 -4.75 -14.19 -6.05
CA ALA A 253 -4.09 -15.32 -6.70
C ALA A 253 -4.21 -15.23 -8.22
N GLN A 254 -5.39 -14.85 -8.72
CA GLN A 254 -5.59 -14.62 -10.16
C GLN A 254 -4.70 -13.50 -10.70
N LEU A 255 -4.51 -12.42 -9.93
CA LEU A 255 -3.64 -11.31 -10.34
C LEU A 255 -2.17 -11.74 -10.36
N ASP A 256 -1.73 -12.51 -9.37
CA ASP A 256 -0.38 -13.05 -9.26
C ASP A 256 -0.08 -14.03 -10.40
N ASP A 257 -1.00 -14.95 -10.71
CA ASP A 257 -0.89 -15.88 -11.84
C ASP A 257 -0.79 -15.14 -13.19
N LYS A 258 -1.62 -14.11 -13.40
CA LYS A 258 -1.55 -13.28 -14.61
C LYS A 258 -0.22 -12.56 -14.74
N LEU A 259 0.33 -12.03 -13.63
CA LEU A 259 1.65 -11.40 -13.60
C LEU A 259 2.73 -12.42 -14.00
N GLU A 260 2.70 -13.61 -13.42
CA GLU A 260 3.70 -14.65 -13.70
C GLU A 260 3.68 -15.05 -15.17
N LEU A 261 2.49 -15.25 -15.75
CA LEU A 261 2.34 -15.55 -17.18
C LEU A 261 2.85 -14.41 -18.08
N MET A 262 2.60 -13.17 -17.69
CA MET A 262 3.03 -11.98 -18.44
C MET A 262 4.58 -11.86 -18.48
N VAL A 263 5.24 -12.10 -17.34
CA VAL A 263 6.69 -12.00 -17.22
C VAL A 263 7.41 -13.16 -17.91
N ARG A 264 6.85 -14.38 -17.88
CA ARG A 264 7.43 -15.54 -18.60
C ARG A 264 7.47 -15.34 -20.11
N GLY A 265 6.72 -14.41 -20.66
CA GLY A 265 6.59 -14.18 -22.09
C GLY A 265 5.72 -15.23 -22.81
N TRP A 266 5.51 -15.00 -24.11
CA TRP A 266 4.61 -15.84 -24.91
C TRP A 266 5.14 -17.28 -25.10
N GLU A 267 6.40 -17.43 -25.47
CA GLU A 267 6.97 -18.75 -25.79
C GLU A 267 6.93 -19.74 -24.62
N PRO A 268 7.46 -19.43 -23.43
CA PRO A 268 7.38 -20.31 -22.27
C PRO A 268 5.96 -20.54 -21.76
N ALA A 269 5.05 -19.55 -21.89
CA ALA A 269 3.67 -19.70 -21.50
C ALA A 269 2.89 -20.66 -22.41
N VAL A 270 3.13 -20.57 -23.71
CA VAL A 270 2.56 -21.49 -24.71
C VAL A 270 3.16 -22.89 -24.54
N GLU A 271 4.47 -23.01 -24.30
CA GLU A 271 5.13 -24.27 -24.02
C GLU A 271 4.55 -24.97 -22.79
N ALA A 272 4.40 -24.25 -21.68
CA ALA A 272 3.78 -24.78 -20.46
C ALA A 272 2.31 -25.18 -20.65
N SER A 273 1.55 -24.44 -21.47
CA SER A 273 0.16 -24.75 -21.80
C SER A 273 0.05 -25.95 -22.74
N LEU A 274 0.92 -26.06 -23.72
CA LEU A 274 0.98 -27.18 -24.64
C LEU A 274 1.50 -28.44 -23.96
N ALA A 275 2.46 -28.35 -23.02
CA ALA A 275 2.96 -29.48 -22.25
C ALA A 275 1.89 -30.10 -21.32
N ARG A 276 0.91 -29.31 -20.90
CA ARG A 276 -0.28 -29.82 -20.16
C ARG A 276 -1.27 -30.56 -21.04
N LEU A 277 -1.26 -30.29 -22.35
CA LEU A 277 -2.25 -30.81 -23.30
C LEU A 277 -1.64 -31.89 -24.21
N THR A 278 -0.32 -31.96 -24.31
CA THR A 278 0.36 -32.85 -25.26
C THR A 278 1.77 -33.19 -24.75
N ASP A 279 2.43 -34.14 -25.40
CA ASP A 279 3.83 -34.54 -25.15
C ASP A 279 4.80 -33.36 -25.36
N GLU A 280 5.77 -33.18 -24.43
CA GLU A 280 6.77 -32.09 -24.43
C GLU A 280 7.47 -31.87 -25.78
N LYS A 281 7.82 -32.96 -26.50
CA LYS A 281 8.46 -32.87 -27.80
C LYS A 281 7.56 -32.29 -28.90
N ARG A 282 6.26 -32.52 -28.78
CA ARG A 282 5.25 -32.00 -29.69
C ARG A 282 4.94 -30.54 -29.43
N ALA A 283 4.98 -30.14 -28.15
CA ALA A 283 4.83 -28.75 -27.75
C ALA A 283 5.96 -27.86 -28.28
N ALA A 284 7.22 -28.27 -28.10
CA ALA A 284 8.40 -27.59 -28.64
C ALA A 284 8.37 -27.45 -30.16
N ALA A 285 7.97 -28.50 -30.87
CA ALA A 285 7.88 -28.49 -32.35
C ALA A 285 6.77 -27.53 -32.85
N MET A 286 5.68 -27.37 -32.12
CA MET A 286 4.60 -26.41 -32.44
C MET A 286 5.05 -24.96 -32.26
N ILE A 287 5.80 -24.66 -31.21
CA ILE A 287 6.34 -23.31 -30.97
C ILE A 287 7.30 -22.89 -32.06
N VAL A 288 8.23 -23.75 -32.43
CA VAL A 288 9.18 -23.49 -33.55
C VAL A 288 8.44 -23.26 -34.89
N ARG A 289 7.27 -23.88 -35.07
CA ARG A 289 6.54 -23.80 -36.34
C ARG A 289 5.55 -22.64 -36.42
N TYR A 290 5.02 -22.19 -35.29
CA TYR A 290 3.90 -21.22 -35.21
C TYR A 290 4.15 -20.05 -34.27
N GLY A 291 5.29 -20.00 -33.56
CA GLY A 291 5.63 -18.97 -32.58
C GLY A 291 6.37 -17.74 -33.13
N ALA A 292 6.41 -17.58 -34.49
CA ALA A 292 7.03 -16.43 -35.13
C ALA A 292 6.03 -15.34 -35.48
#